data_c78d9f4a94f0b41af37bd7594dda023b
#
_entry.id   c78d9f4a94f0b41af37bd7594dda023b
#
_cell.length_a   1.000
_cell.length_b   1.000
_cell.length_c   1.000
_cell.angle_alpha   90.00
_cell.angle_beta   90.00
_cell.angle_gamma   90.00
#
_symmetry.space_group_name_H-M   'P 1'
#
loop_
_entity.id
_entity.type
_entity.pdbx_description
1 polymer ?
#
loop_
_entity_poly.entity_id
_entity_poly.type
_entity_poly.pdbx_seq_one_letter_code
_entity_poly.pdbx_strand_id
1 'polypeptide(L)'
;LRVWRVAVTTPTGTRTSAWRTDVVDAAGTLLHSGTMSRSFRVSPAEPATTLQLWSKPSTYDRYRGSLLVVARAKPDVINELGLDAYLRGVVPVEMPASWPAAALRAQAIAARSYAARRIRPAAAFDLYDDTRSQAYRGVLAERPTTDEAVSLTAGMVLQYGGAIANTYYHSSAGGATEANELVWVSSTGRVVGAPVPYLRGGPDRAPDGTAYDAAAGQYAWQTATYTPEQLGTILGRDPRTAVGALLAIDLSRRAPSGRVIAVTLIGTAGTRTVSADVFRVVFNRYKPSGHPVLKSTLFAIGAWPTP
;
A
#
# COMPACT_ATOMS: atom_id res chain seq x y z
N LEU A 1 22.69 3.47 11.50
CA LEU A 1 23.06 2.67 10.35
C LEU A 1 22.96 3.49 9.06
N ARG A 2 24.03 3.52 8.29
CA ARG A 2 24.07 4.11 6.95
C ARG A 2 24.45 3.03 5.94
N VAL A 3 23.72 2.99 4.83
CA VAL A 3 24.01 2.09 3.69
C VAL A 3 24.02 2.94 2.43
N TRP A 4 25.13 2.99 1.70
CA TRP A 4 25.26 3.83 0.50
C TRP A 4 26.15 3.21 -0.56
N ARG A 5 26.06 3.70 -1.77
CA ARG A 5 26.85 3.25 -2.91
C ARG A 5 28.08 4.15 -3.08
N VAL A 6 29.24 3.54 -3.24
CA VAL A 6 30.50 4.24 -3.52
C VAL A 6 31.09 3.78 -4.85
N ALA A 7 31.77 4.68 -5.55
CA ALA A 7 32.60 4.32 -6.67
C ALA A 7 33.91 3.70 -6.14
N VAL A 8 34.30 2.57 -6.71
CA VAL A 8 35.56 1.88 -6.37
C VAL A 8 36.33 1.67 -7.66
N THR A 9 37.63 2.03 -7.64
CA THR A 9 38.54 1.69 -8.74
C THR A 9 39.26 0.41 -8.38
N THR A 10 39.18 -0.60 -9.23
CA THR A 10 39.93 -1.85 -9.04
C THR A 10 41.42 -1.64 -9.24
N PRO A 11 42.28 -2.52 -8.75
CA PRO A 11 43.74 -2.44 -9.01
C PRO A 11 44.09 -2.39 -10.49
N THR A 12 43.22 -2.92 -11.37
CA THR A 12 43.38 -2.88 -12.83
C THR A 12 42.85 -1.60 -13.48
N GLY A 13 42.43 -0.61 -12.68
CA GLY A 13 41.92 0.69 -13.17
C GLY A 13 40.47 0.70 -13.59
N THR A 14 39.75 -0.41 -13.49
CA THR A 14 38.30 -0.49 -13.84
C THR A 14 37.47 0.20 -12.77
N ARG A 15 36.61 1.15 -13.18
CA ARG A 15 35.67 1.82 -12.27
C ARG A 15 34.44 0.94 -12.05
N THR A 16 34.25 0.51 -10.81
CA THR A 16 33.08 -0.26 -10.35
C THR A 16 32.36 0.49 -9.25
N SER A 17 31.27 -0.07 -8.74
CA SER A 17 30.59 0.49 -7.58
C SER A 17 30.36 -0.61 -6.54
N ALA A 18 30.55 -0.28 -5.29
CA ALA A 18 30.29 -1.14 -4.16
C ALA A 18 29.30 -0.48 -3.19
N TRP A 19 28.65 -1.30 -2.38
CA TRP A 19 27.85 -0.83 -1.26
C TRP A 19 28.73 -0.77 -0.02
N ARG A 20 28.61 0.33 0.71
CA ARG A 20 29.30 0.55 1.97
C ARG A 20 28.29 0.70 3.11
N THR A 21 28.71 0.30 4.31
CA THR A 21 27.92 0.39 5.52
C THR A 21 28.74 0.98 6.65
N ASP A 22 28.14 1.90 7.42
CA ASP A 22 28.66 2.38 8.68
C ASP A 22 27.61 2.17 9.77
N VAL A 23 28.08 1.79 10.95
CA VAL A 23 27.30 1.76 12.19
C VAL A 23 27.98 2.69 13.17
N VAL A 24 27.25 3.64 13.69
CA VAL A 24 27.72 4.55 14.73
C VAL A 24 26.82 4.46 15.97
N ASP A 25 27.37 4.71 17.14
CA ASP A 25 26.60 4.82 18.37
C ASP A 25 25.89 6.19 18.49
N ALA A 26 25.20 6.42 19.61
CA ALA A 26 24.49 7.67 19.86
C ALA A 26 25.44 8.88 20.05
N ALA A 27 26.70 8.65 20.43
CA ALA A 27 27.72 9.66 20.57
C ALA A 27 28.44 9.98 19.25
N GLY A 28 28.13 9.23 18.16
CA GLY A 28 28.76 9.38 16.86
C GLY A 28 30.04 8.54 16.69
N THR A 29 30.37 7.67 17.65
CA THR A 29 31.52 6.78 17.55
C THR A 29 31.28 5.72 16.48
N LEU A 30 32.25 5.55 15.58
CA LEU A 30 32.16 4.55 14.52
C LEU A 30 32.41 3.15 15.09
N LEU A 31 31.34 2.32 15.16
CA LEU A 31 31.39 0.95 15.64
C LEU A 31 31.76 -0.04 14.52
N HIS A 32 31.35 0.26 13.28
CA HIS A 32 31.65 -0.56 12.11
C HIS A 32 31.69 0.31 10.86
N SER A 33 32.65 0.04 9.99
CA SER A 33 32.72 0.61 8.64
C SER A 33 33.33 -0.40 7.68
N GLY A 34 32.72 -0.58 6.52
CA GLY A 34 33.27 -1.51 5.54
C GLY A 34 32.48 -1.57 4.23
N THR A 35 33.12 -2.19 3.24
CA THR A 35 32.43 -2.59 2.01
C THR A 35 31.56 -3.81 2.31
N MET A 36 30.30 -3.74 1.91
CA MET A 36 29.35 -4.80 2.16
C MET A 36 29.59 -5.98 1.23
N SER A 37 30.15 -7.07 1.77
CA SER A 37 30.37 -8.33 1.08
C SER A 37 29.42 -9.45 1.55
N ARG A 38 28.84 -9.29 2.74
CA ARG A 38 27.94 -10.26 3.37
C ARG A 38 26.75 -9.55 4.02
N SER A 39 25.64 -10.28 4.18
CA SER A 39 24.52 -9.84 5.02
C SER A 39 24.96 -9.78 6.48
N PHE A 40 24.47 -8.79 7.22
CA PHE A 40 24.75 -8.65 8.65
C PHE A 40 23.55 -8.02 9.36
N ARG A 41 23.48 -8.24 10.68
CA ARG A 41 22.43 -7.71 11.55
C ARG A 41 23.02 -6.68 12.50
N VAL A 42 22.29 -5.58 12.69
CA VAL A 42 22.51 -4.60 13.73
C VAL A 42 21.39 -4.76 14.75
N SER A 43 21.76 -5.10 15.99
CA SER A 43 20.80 -5.24 17.10
C SER A 43 21.12 -4.23 18.17
N PRO A 44 20.10 -3.62 18.82
CA PRO A 44 20.34 -2.79 19.98
C PRO A 44 20.85 -3.64 21.15
N ALA A 45 21.74 -3.09 21.96
CA ALA A 45 22.21 -3.77 23.18
C ALA A 45 21.09 -3.89 24.21
N GLU A 46 20.24 -2.86 24.30
CA GLU A 46 19.10 -2.80 25.23
C GLU A 46 17.78 -2.78 24.45
N PRO A 47 16.74 -3.52 24.88
CA PRO A 47 15.45 -3.61 24.17
C PRO A 47 14.75 -2.26 23.94
N ALA A 48 14.97 -1.28 24.81
CA ALA A 48 14.40 0.06 24.69
C ALA A 48 15.12 0.94 23.66
N THR A 49 16.34 0.58 23.26
CA THR A 49 17.15 1.35 22.29
C THR A 49 16.54 1.25 20.88
N THR A 50 16.51 2.37 20.20
CA THR A 50 16.05 2.44 18.81
C THR A 50 17.23 2.57 17.86
N LEU A 51 17.09 1.99 16.66
CA LEU A 51 18.06 2.10 15.59
C LEU A 51 17.62 3.16 14.58
N GLN A 52 18.51 4.03 14.16
CA GLN A 52 18.25 5.00 13.10
C GLN A 52 18.82 4.51 11.76
N LEU A 53 18.02 4.58 10.71
CA LEU A 53 18.42 4.26 9.34
C LEU A 53 18.52 5.56 8.51
N TRP A 54 19.67 6.11 8.37
CA TRP A 54 19.91 7.40 7.72
C TRP A 54 19.57 7.47 6.23
N SER A 55 19.33 6.35 5.58
CA SER A 55 18.85 6.30 4.18
C SER A 55 17.34 6.50 4.04
N LYS A 56 16.61 6.60 5.16
CA LYS A 56 15.18 6.93 5.19
C LYS A 56 14.97 8.41 5.50
N PRO A 57 13.84 9.01 5.08
CA PRO A 57 13.46 10.35 5.53
C PRO A 57 13.38 10.44 7.06
N SER A 58 13.83 11.55 7.62
CA SER A 58 13.90 11.78 9.08
C SER A 58 12.53 11.70 9.80
N THR A 59 11.43 11.75 9.06
CA THR A 59 10.07 11.57 9.60
C THR A 59 9.70 10.13 9.92
N TYR A 60 10.50 9.14 9.48
CA TYR A 60 10.26 7.71 9.74
C TYR A 60 11.55 6.87 9.62
N ASP A 61 12.65 7.34 10.18
CA ASP A 61 13.97 6.71 10.10
C ASP A 61 14.38 5.94 11.37
N ARG A 62 13.52 5.86 12.39
CA ARG A 62 13.81 5.20 13.68
C ARG A 62 12.97 3.95 13.89
N TYR A 63 13.62 2.89 14.34
CA TYR A 63 13.06 1.54 14.40
C TYR A 63 13.38 0.86 15.73
N ARG A 64 12.41 0.09 16.25
CA ARG A 64 12.60 -0.90 17.32
C ARG A 64 13.13 -2.20 16.73
N GLY A 65 13.64 -3.08 17.56
CA GLY A 65 14.17 -4.38 17.17
C GLY A 65 15.47 -4.27 16.39
N SER A 66 15.74 -5.24 15.51
CA SER A 66 16.98 -5.34 14.75
C SER A 66 16.82 -4.89 13.30
N LEU A 67 17.91 -4.48 12.67
CA LEU A 67 17.99 -4.21 11.25
C LEU A 67 18.90 -5.24 10.58
N LEU A 68 18.35 -6.10 9.73
CA LEU A 68 19.10 -7.02 8.88
C LEU A 68 19.39 -6.36 7.54
N VAL A 69 20.66 -6.16 7.23
CA VAL A 69 21.11 -5.68 5.92
C VAL A 69 21.43 -6.88 5.05
N VAL A 70 20.68 -7.07 3.98
CA VAL A 70 20.85 -8.19 3.05
C VAL A 70 21.72 -7.77 1.89
N ALA A 71 22.87 -8.44 1.73
CA ALA A 71 23.81 -8.16 0.63
C ALA A 71 23.25 -8.67 -0.70
N ARG A 72 22.96 -7.73 -1.60
CA ARG A 72 22.48 -7.97 -2.98
C ARG A 72 23.04 -6.87 -3.90
N ALA A 73 22.79 -7.00 -5.20
CA ALA A 73 23.13 -5.94 -6.17
C ALA A 73 22.52 -4.58 -5.78
N LYS A 74 21.33 -4.58 -5.18
CA LYS A 74 20.74 -3.46 -4.44
C LYS A 74 20.36 -4.01 -3.05
N PRO A 75 21.03 -3.56 -1.97
CA PRO A 75 20.75 -4.08 -0.64
C PRO A 75 19.33 -3.80 -0.18
N ASP A 76 18.75 -4.78 0.52
CA ASP A 76 17.54 -4.58 1.31
C ASP A 76 17.93 -4.36 2.77
N VAL A 77 17.14 -3.55 3.47
CA VAL A 77 17.19 -3.42 4.93
C VAL A 77 15.86 -3.91 5.47
N ILE A 78 15.91 -4.96 6.29
CA ILE A 78 14.75 -5.62 6.87
C ILE A 78 14.72 -5.28 8.35
N ASN A 79 13.61 -4.74 8.84
CA ASN A 79 13.39 -4.52 10.25
C ASN A 79 12.77 -5.79 10.86
N GLU A 80 13.47 -6.38 11.82
CA GLU A 80 13.03 -7.59 12.54
C GLU A 80 12.60 -7.20 13.95
N LEU A 81 11.30 -7.40 14.25
CA LEU A 81 10.73 -7.04 15.54
C LEU A 81 9.48 -7.86 15.84
N GLY A 82 9.06 -7.84 17.11
CA GLY A 82 7.82 -8.48 17.52
C GLY A 82 6.58 -7.79 16.91
N LEU A 83 5.52 -8.57 16.73
CA LEU A 83 4.31 -8.13 16.04
C LEU A 83 3.66 -6.90 16.69
N ASP A 84 3.55 -6.85 18.02
CA ASP A 84 2.96 -5.69 18.69
C ASP A 84 3.84 -4.43 18.59
N ALA A 85 5.16 -4.59 18.60
CA ALA A 85 6.08 -3.48 18.34
C ALA A 85 5.96 -2.95 16.89
N TYR A 86 5.73 -3.83 15.91
CA TYR A 86 5.42 -3.46 14.54
C TYR A 86 4.10 -2.67 14.47
N LEU A 87 3.04 -3.13 15.15
CA LEU A 87 1.73 -2.49 15.13
C LEU A 87 1.73 -1.07 15.72
N ARG A 88 2.59 -0.77 16.69
CA ARG A 88 2.75 0.60 17.20
C ARG A 88 3.17 1.59 16.11
N GLY A 89 3.95 1.14 15.12
CA GLY A 89 4.33 1.92 13.95
C GLY A 89 3.34 1.88 12.78
N VAL A 90 2.30 1.04 12.84
CA VAL A 90 1.27 0.86 11.79
C VAL A 90 -0.03 1.56 12.18
N VAL A 91 -0.60 1.24 13.34
CA VAL A 91 -1.95 1.71 13.72
C VAL A 91 -2.12 3.23 13.65
N PRO A 92 -1.18 4.06 14.15
CA PRO A 92 -1.32 5.52 14.07
C PRO A 92 -1.15 6.09 12.66
N VAL A 93 -0.67 5.32 11.71
CA VAL A 93 -0.54 5.71 10.30
C VAL A 93 -1.80 5.37 9.51
N GLU A 94 -2.45 4.27 9.89
CA GLU A 94 -3.66 3.78 9.23
C GLU A 94 -4.95 4.44 9.79
N MET A 95 -4.92 4.89 11.05
CA MET A 95 -6.07 5.50 11.72
C MET A 95 -5.64 6.69 12.59
N PRO A 96 -6.33 7.85 12.53
CA PRO A 96 -6.01 8.98 13.40
C PRO A 96 -6.04 8.60 14.88
N ALA A 97 -4.97 8.90 15.61
CA ALA A 97 -4.82 8.57 17.03
C ALA A 97 -5.83 9.27 17.96
N SER A 98 -6.55 10.28 17.46
CA SER A 98 -7.63 11.00 18.14
C SER A 98 -9.00 10.30 18.03
N TRP A 99 -9.10 9.21 17.29
CA TRP A 99 -10.37 8.49 17.14
C TRP A 99 -10.73 7.72 18.42
N PRO A 100 -12.02 7.33 18.61
CA PRO A 100 -12.45 6.61 19.80
C PRO A 100 -11.62 5.36 20.07
N ALA A 101 -11.32 5.09 21.35
CA ALA A 101 -10.51 3.95 21.77
C ALA A 101 -11.02 2.60 21.23
N ALA A 102 -12.34 2.43 21.09
CA ALA A 102 -12.91 1.22 20.49
C ALA A 102 -12.51 1.05 19.02
N ALA A 103 -12.47 2.13 18.24
CA ALA A 103 -12.04 2.11 16.85
C ALA A 103 -10.55 1.79 16.74
N LEU A 104 -9.71 2.42 17.58
CA LEU A 104 -8.28 2.13 17.63
C LEU A 104 -7.99 0.67 17.99
N ARG A 105 -8.73 0.08 18.94
CA ARG A 105 -8.64 -1.34 19.29
C ARG A 105 -9.08 -2.25 18.15
N ALA A 106 -10.16 -1.92 17.47
CA ALA A 106 -10.62 -2.66 16.29
C ALA A 106 -9.57 -2.65 15.17
N GLN A 107 -8.97 -1.48 14.90
CA GLN A 107 -7.87 -1.35 13.93
C GLN A 107 -6.64 -2.17 14.35
N ALA A 108 -6.27 -2.16 15.63
CA ALA A 108 -5.14 -2.95 16.13
C ALA A 108 -5.35 -4.45 15.91
N ILE A 109 -6.56 -4.98 16.20
CA ILE A 109 -6.92 -6.39 15.95
C ILE A 109 -6.90 -6.70 14.45
N ALA A 110 -7.48 -5.84 13.62
CA ALA A 110 -7.49 -6.02 12.17
C ALA A 110 -6.07 -6.01 11.60
N ALA A 111 -5.25 -5.03 11.97
CA ALA A 111 -3.87 -4.92 11.50
C ALA A 111 -2.99 -6.10 11.97
N ARG A 112 -3.20 -6.57 13.21
CA ARG A 112 -2.51 -7.76 13.74
C ARG A 112 -2.88 -9.01 12.97
N SER A 113 -4.17 -9.22 12.70
CA SER A 113 -4.66 -10.38 11.93
C SER A 113 -4.10 -10.38 10.51
N TYR A 114 -4.09 -9.21 9.87
CA TYR A 114 -3.50 -9.02 8.54
C TYR A 114 -2.02 -9.39 8.52
N ALA A 115 -1.24 -8.89 9.47
CA ALA A 115 0.19 -9.15 9.55
C ALA A 115 0.48 -10.61 9.93
N ALA A 116 -0.17 -11.15 10.97
CA ALA A 116 0.04 -12.51 11.45
C ALA A 116 -0.24 -13.56 10.35
N ARG A 117 -1.28 -13.35 9.54
CA ARG A 117 -1.58 -14.25 8.41
C ARG A 117 -0.49 -14.26 7.33
N ARG A 118 0.34 -13.24 7.26
CA ARG A 118 1.39 -13.07 6.24
C ARG A 118 2.79 -13.45 6.69
N ILE A 119 2.93 -13.94 7.92
CA ILE A 119 4.20 -14.46 8.41
C ILE A 119 4.59 -15.67 7.56
N ARG A 120 5.76 -15.62 6.96
CA ARG A 120 6.30 -16.62 6.03
C ARG A 120 7.74 -16.96 6.41
N PRO A 121 7.97 -17.92 7.33
CA PRO A 121 9.31 -18.23 7.85
C PRO A 121 10.36 -18.54 6.77
N ALA A 122 9.95 -19.03 5.61
CA ALA A 122 10.85 -19.34 4.49
C ALA A 122 11.11 -18.14 3.55
N ALA A 123 10.42 -17.01 3.73
CA ALA A 123 10.62 -15.82 2.92
C ALA A 123 11.73 -14.93 3.51
N ALA A 124 12.33 -14.09 2.68
CA ALA A 124 13.33 -13.14 3.15
C ALA A 124 12.75 -12.09 4.09
N PHE A 125 11.47 -11.75 3.94
CA PHE A 125 10.69 -10.87 4.83
C PHE A 125 9.19 -11.17 4.65
N ASP A 126 8.38 -10.75 5.60
CA ASP A 126 6.95 -11.03 5.63
C ASP A 126 6.12 -9.92 4.95
N LEU A 127 6.46 -8.67 5.21
CA LEU A 127 5.68 -7.49 4.84
C LEU A 127 6.57 -6.39 4.26
N TYR A 128 5.97 -5.55 3.39
CA TYR A 128 6.54 -4.27 2.99
C TYR A 128 6.18 -3.18 3.99
N ASP A 129 7.00 -2.12 4.05
CA ASP A 129 6.79 -0.96 4.93
C ASP A 129 5.87 0.13 4.32
N ASP A 130 5.18 -0.19 3.24
CA ASP A 130 4.30 0.72 2.50
C ASP A 130 2.94 0.08 2.18
N THR A 131 2.12 0.76 1.39
CA THR A 131 0.75 0.37 1.02
C THR A 131 0.64 -0.93 0.22
N ARG A 132 1.75 -1.57 -0.16
CA ARG A 132 1.74 -2.95 -0.69
C ARG A 132 1.37 -3.97 0.39
N SER A 133 1.59 -3.61 1.65
CA SER A 133 1.18 -4.37 2.84
C SER A 133 0.44 -3.45 3.80
N GLN A 134 1.14 -2.82 4.72
CA GLN A 134 0.62 -1.85 5.69
C GLN A 134 1.63 -0.70 5.81
N ALA A 135 1.15 0.53 5.89
CA ALA A 135 2.04 1.68 6.05
C ALA A 135 2.71 1.63 7.43
N TYR A 136 4.01 1.37 7.45
CA TYR A 136 4.82 1.28 8.66
C TYR A 136 5.82 2.44 8.72
N ARG A 137 5.82 3.20 9.82
CA ARG A 137 6.64 4.41 9.99
C ARG A 137 7.56 4.36 11.21
N GLY A 138 7.74 3.17 11.81
CA GLY A 138 8.61 2.98 12.96
C GLY A 138 8.21 3.79 14.18
N VAL A 139 9.19 4.08 15.04
CA VAL A 139 8.98 4.71 16.36
C VAL A 139 8.39 6.13 16.28
N LEU A 140 8.75 6.89 15.24
CA LEU A 140 8.31 8.29 15.14
C LEU A 140 6.81 8.43 14.86
N ALA A 141 6.16 7.37 14.43
CA ALA A 141 4.71 7.32 14.26
C ALA A 141 3.97 7.00 15.56
N GLU A 142 4.60 6.33 16.52
CA GLU A 142 3.96 5.85 17.76
C GLU A 142 3.21 6.96 18.49
N ARG A 143 2.03 6.65 19.01
CA ARG A 143 1.18 7.56 19.79
C ARG A 143 0.64 6.83 21.02
N PRO A 144 0.58 7.47 22.20
CA PRO A 144 0.15 6.80 23.44
C PRO A 144 -1.21 6.10 23.33
N THR A 145 -2.19 6.72 22.69
CA THR A 145 -3.56 6.16 22.54
C THR A 145 -3.58 4.92 21.66
N THR A 146 -2.79 4.90 20.56
CA THR A 146 -2.68 3.72 19.69
C THR A 146 -1.82 2.63 20.32
N ASP A 147 -0.78 2.98 21.07
CA ASP A 147 0.06 2.05 21.80
C ASP A 147 -0.73 1.32 22.90
N GLU A 148 -1.61 2.07 23.59
CA GLU A 148 -2.55 1.49 24.54
C GLU A 148 -3.53 0.53 23.85
N ALA A 149 -4.10 0.92 22.70
CA ALA A 149 -4.99 0.06 21.93
C ALA A 149 -4.31 -1.24 21.48
N VAL A 150 -3.06 -1.18 21.02
CA VAL A 150 -2.25 -2.36 20.68
C VAL A 150 -2.03 -3.25 21.90
N SER A 151 -1.68 -2.64 23.05
CA SER A 151 -1.38 -3.37 24.30
C SER A 151 -2.62 -4.04 24.87
N LEU A 152 -3.77 -3.34 24.92
CA LEU A 152 -5.03 -3.88 25.44
C LEU A 152 -5.62 -4.99 24.54
N THR A 153 -5.17 -5.10 23.30
CA THR A 153 -5.59 -6.14 22.36
C THR A 153 -4.48 -7.16 22.06
N ALA A 154 -3.44 -7.19 22.87
CA ALA A 154 -2.30 -8.09 22.65
C ALA A 154 -2.75 -9.55 22.45
N GLY A 155 -2.20 -10.22 21.45
CA GLY A 155 -2.54 -11.60 21.08
C GLY A 155 -3.90 -11.78 20.39
N MET A 156 -4.77 -10.77 20.35
CA MET A 156 -6.09 -10.90 19.71
C MET A 156 -5.99 -10.87 18.21
N VAL A 157 -6.55 -11.87 17.53
CA VAL A 157 -6.67 -11.97 16.07
C VAL A 157 -8.08 -12.43 15.68
N LEU A 158 -8.52 -12.05 14.50
CA LEU A 158 -9.74 -12.54 13.91
C LEU A 158 -9.50 -13.89 13.23
N GLN A 159 -10.39 -14.84 13.45
CA GLN A 159 -10.31 -16.17 12.86
C GLN A 159 -11.60 -16.55 12.13
N TYR A 160 -11.46 -17.38 11.12
CA TYR A 160 -12.56 -18.04 10.42
C TYR A 160 -12.16 -19.48 10.08
N GLY A 161 -13.00 -20.45 10.45
CA GLY A 161 -12.73 -21.87 10.18
C GLY A 161 -11.40 -22.36 10.77
N GLY A 162 -11.00 -21.89 11.94
CA GLY A 162 -9.76 -22.28 12.62
C GLY A 162 -8.48 -21.61 12.09
N ALA A 163 -8.57 -20.75 11.08
CA ALA A 163 -7.41 -20.04 10.52
C ALA A 163 -7.54 -18.52 10.73
N ILE A 164 -6.43 -17.82 10.86
CA ILE A 164 -6.41 -16.35 10.94
C ILE A 164 -7.02 -15.79 9.66
N ALA A 165 -8.01 -14.89 9.81
CA ALA A 165 -8.72 -14.27 8.68
C ALA A 165 -7.85 -13.23 7.94
N ASN A 166 -8.11 -13.04 6.65
CA ASN A 166 -7.61 -11.91 5.90
C ASN A 166 -8.45 -10.67 6.22
N THR A 167 -7.87 -9.73 6.93
CA THR A 167 -8.55 -8.54 7.43
C THR A 167 -8.11 -7.32 6.63
N TYR A 168 -8.59 -7.21 5.40
CA TYR A 168 -8.36 -6.03 4.57
C TYR A 168 -9.12 -4.84 5.12
N TYR A 169 -8.54 -3.66 5.05
CA TYR A 169 -9.14 -2.40 5.46
C TYR A 169 -8.77 -1.26 4.50
N HIS A 170 -9.53 -0.19 4.52
CA HIS A 170 -9.37 0.98 3.66
C HIS A 170 -10.01 2.20 4.31
N SER A 171 -9.67 3.39 3.86
CA SER A 171 -10.11 4.64 4.48
C SER A 171 -11.55 5.03 4.16
N SER A 172 -12.10 4.60 3.02
CA SER A 172 -13.47 4.95 2.60
C SER A 172 -14.01 3.88 1.68
N ALA A 173 -15.20 3.38 2.03
CA ALA A 173 -15.96 2.38 1.26
C ALA A 173 -16.84 3.01 0.17
N GLY A 174 -17.11 4.33 0.24
CA GLY A 174 -18.10 4.99 -0.62
C GLY A 174 -19.53 4.51 -0.36
N GLY A 175 -19.82 4.13 0.89
CA GLY A 175 -21.13 3.67 1.34
C GLY A 175 -21.47 2.20 1.06
N ALA A 176 -20.55 1.43 0.48
CA ALA A 176 -20.68 -0.03 0.34
C ALA A 176 -19.31 -0.68 0.15
N THR A 177 -19.07 -1.81 0.82
CA THR A 177 -17.94 -2.69 0.58
C THR A 177 -18.22 -3.62 -0.59
N GLU A 178 -17.18 -4.30 -1.11
CA GLU A 178 -17.32 -5.23 -2.24
C GLU A 178 -16.79 -6.62 -1.90
N ALA A 179 -17.30 -7.65 -2.56
CA ALA A 179 -16.82 -9.01 -2.43
C ALA A 179 -15.40 -9.16 -3.01
N ASN A 180 -14.57 -9.96 -2.33
CA ASN A 180 -13.16 -10.10 -2.66
C ASN A 180 -12.91 -10.49 -4.13
N GLU A 181 -13.69 -11.40 -4.70
CA GLU A 181 -13.51 -11.87 -6.06
C GLU A 181 -13.89 -10.84 -7.14
N LEU A 182 -14.63 -9.78 -6.75
CA LEU A 182 -14.98 -8.65 -7.62
C LEU A 182 -14.01 -7.46 -7.46
N VAL A 183 -13.24 -7.44 -6.37
CA VAL A 183 -12.15 -6.46 -6.15
C VAL A 183 -10.88 -6.92 -6.85
N TRP A 184 -10.44 -8.16 -6.59
CA TRP A 184 -9.21 -8.71 -7.17
C TRP A 184 -9.50 -9.52 -8.42
N VAL A 185 -9.60 -8.82 -9.54
CA VAL A 185 -9.84 -9.40 -10.86
C VAL A 185 -8.56 -9.41 -11.71
N SER A 186 -8.55 -10.12 -12.82
CA SER A 186 -7.46 -10.07 -13.80
C SER A 186 -7.30 -8.66 -14.39
N SER A 187 -6.23 -8.43 -15.12
CA SER A 187 -5.99 -7.17 -15.84
C SER A 187 -7.09 -6.81 -16.86
N THR A 188 -7.92 -7.77 -17.26
CA THR A 188 -9.07 -7.58 -18.16
C THR A 188 -10.41 -7.58 -17.42
N GLY A 189 -10.41 -7.58 -16.09
CA GLY A 189 -11.62 -7.57 -15.27
C GLY A 189 -12.32 -8.93 -15.13
N ARG A 190 -11.65 -10.05 -15.46
CA ARG A 190 -12.23 -11.40 -15.23
C ARG A 190 -12.04 -11.80 -13.78
N VAL A 191 -13.06 -12.39 -13.16
CA VAL A 191 -12.94 -13.01 -11.85
C VAL A 191 -11.92 -14.15 -11.91
N VAL A 192 -10.93 -14.12 -11.00
CA VAL A 192 -9.83 -15.09 -10.96
C VAL A 192 -9.71 -15.79 -9.60
N GLY A 193 -10.29 -15.23 -8.55
CA GLY A 193 -10.29 -15.78 -7.19
C GLY A 193 -11.61 -16.41 -6.80
N ALA A 194 -11.58 -17.32 -5.84
CA ALA A 194 -12.80 -17.87 -5.24
C ALA A 194 -13.40 -16.89 -4.22
N PRO A 195 -14.74 -16.92 -4.04
CA PRO A 195 -15.40 -16.19 -2.97
C PRO A 195 -14.87 -16.61 -1.59
N VAL A 196 -14.54 -15.63 -0.75
CA VAL A 196 -14.17 -15.86 0.65
C VAL A 196 -15.39 -15.56 1.52
N PRO A 197 -15.88 -16.51 2.36
CA PRO A 197 -17.17 -16.40 3.04
C PRO A 197 -17.33 -15.16 3.94
N TYR A 198 -16.25 -14.65 4.52
CA TYR A 198 -16.24 -13.47 5.40
C TYR A 198 -15.77 -12.18 4.68
N LEU A 199 -15.49 -12.23 3.40
CA LEU A 199 -15.13 -11.06 2.58
C LEU A 199 -16.22 -10.79 1.53
N ARG A 200 -17.48 -10.77 1.98
CA ARG A 200 -18.64 -10.45 1.15
C ARG A 200 -18.87 -8.94 1.17
N GLY A 201 -19.27 -8.41 0.05
CA GLY A 201 -19.70 -7.02 -0.05
C GLY A 201 -21.02 -6.77 0.68
N GLY A 202 -21.25 -5.53 1.04
CA GLY A 202 -22.50 -5.12 1.68
C GLY A 202 -22.56 -3.61 1.92
N PRO A 203 -23.73 -3.10 2.32
CA PRO A 203 -23.91 -1.71 2.70
C PRO A 203 -22.96 -1.34 3.87
N ASP A 204 -22.33 -0.17 3.76
CA ASP A 204 -21.54 0.45 4.82
C ASP A 204 -22.23 1.76 5.22
N ARG A 205 -23.42 1.61 5.83
CA ARG A 205 -24.35 2.69 6.12
C ARG A 205 -24.99 2.54 7.48
N ALA A 206 -25.28 3.67 8.09
CA ALA A 206 -26.13 3.76 9.28
C ALA A 206 -27.59 3.37 8.96
N PRO A 207 -28.43 3.10 9.99
CA PRO A 207 -29.84 2.74 9.79
C PRO A 207 -30.67 3.77 9.03
N ASP A 208 -30.28 5.06 9.06
CA ASP A 208 -30.91 6.15 8.30
C ASP A 208 -30.48 6.21 6.83
N GLY A 209 -29.61 5.30 6.40
CA GLY A 209 -29.08 5.23 5.04
C GLY A 209 -27.84 6.08 4.80
N THR A 210 -27.40 6.88 5.77
CA THR A 210 -26.17 7.69 5.67
C THR A 210 -24.94 6.78 5.66
N ALA A 211 -24.05 6.95 4.68
CA ALA A 211 -22.80 6.21 4.67
C ALA A 211 -21.92 6.60 5.87
N TYR A 212 -21.32 5.64 6.55
CA TYR A 212 -20.44 5.93 7.70
C TYR A 212 -19.24 6.80 7.34
N ASP A 213 -18.79 6.73 6.09
CA ASP A 213 -17.69 7.52 5.56
C ASP A 213 -18.13 8.78 4.78
N ALA A 214 -19.40 9.18 4.85
CA ALA A 214 -19.94 10.31 4.08
C ALA A 214 -19.19 11.63 4.35
N ALA A 215 -18.69 11.83 5.57
CA ALA A 215 -17.88 13.00 5.95
C ALA A 215 -16.40 12.90 5.56
N ALA A 216 -15.94 11.74 5.07
CA ALA A 216 -14.53 11.57 4.69
C ALA A 216 -14.22 12.32 3.39
N GLY A 217 -13.10 13.03 3.35
CA GLY A 217 -12.65 13.76 2.15
C GLY A 217 -12.36 12.89 0.92
N GLN A 218 -12.47 11.56 1.06
CA GLN A 218 -12.34 10.57 -0.02
C GLN A 218 -13.69 10.03 -0.50
N TYR A 219 -14.79 10.35 0.19
CA TYR A 219 -16.11 9.81 -0.12
C TYR A 219 -16.65 10.32 -1.46
N ALA A 220 -16.67 11.66 -1.64
CA ALA A 220 -17.06 12.29 -2.89
C ALA A 220 -15.84 12.93 -3.56
N TRP A 221 -15.66 12.70 -4.84
CA TRP A 221 -14.53 13.22 -5.61
C TRP A 221 -14.87 13.32 -7.09
N GLN A 222 -14.15 14.16 -7.79
CA GLN A 222 -14.23 14.30 -9.24
C GLN A 222 -12.83 14.56 -9.80
N THR A 223 -12.65 14.28 -11.10
CA THR A 223 -11.46 14.66 -11.86
C THR A 223 -11.69 16.00 -12.58
N ALA A 224 -10.67 16.47 -13.32
CA ALA A 224 -10.89 17.48 -14.33
C ALA A 224 -11.74 16.90 -15.49
N THR A 225 -12.41 17.77 -16.21
CA THR A 225 -13.14 17.40 -17.42
C THR A 225 -12.16 17.22 -18.58
N TYR A 226 -12.39 16.20 -19.39
CA TYR A 226 -11.59 15.86 -20.58
C TYR A 226 -12.49 15.67 -21.78
N THR A 227 -12.05 16.14 -22.94
CA THR A 227 -12.69 15.75 -24.21
C THR A 227 -12.33 14.30 -24.56
N PRO A 228 -13.08 13.63 -25.47
CA PRO A 228 -12.72 12.30 -25.96
C PRO A 228 -11.30 12.23 -26.51
N GLU A 229 -10.83 13.24 -27.21
CA GLU A 229 -9.48 13.32 -27.80
C GLU A 229 -8.41 13.42 -26.71
N GLN A 230 -8.64 14.26 -25.69
CA GLN A 230 -7.73 14.41 -24.55
C GLN A 230 -7.62 13.09 -23.76
N LEU A 231 -8.75 12.45 -23.49
CA LEU A 231 -8.79 11.18 -22.81
C LEU A 231 -8.15 10.06 -23.63
N GLY A 232 -8.42 10.02 -24.94
CA GLY A 232 -7.76 9.13 -25.90
C GLY A 232 -6.25 9.30 -25.93
N THR A 233 -5.76 10.55 -25.88
CA THR A 233 -4.32 10.86 -25.78
C THR A 233 -3.71 10.33 -24.48
N ILE A 234 -4.39 10.49 -23.33
CA ILE A 234 -3.94 9.97 -22.04
C ILE A 234 -3.84 8.44 -22.08
N LEU A 235 -4.91 7.78 -22.51
CA LEU A 235 -5.02 6.33 -22.55
C LEU A 235 -4.14 5.69 -23.62
N GLY A 236 -3.90 6.38 -24.73
CA GLY A 236 -3.04 5.93 -25.83
C GLY A 236 -1.56 5.79 -25.50
N ARG A 237 -1.12 6.35 -24.34
CA ARG A 237 0.27 6.22 -23.86
C ARG A 237 0.60 4.85 -23.26
N ASP A 238 -0.39 4.02 -23.04
CA ASP A 238 -0.19 2.66 -22.52
C ASP A 238 -0.78 1.64 -23.51
N PRO A 239 -0.02 0.62 -23.94
CA PRO A 239 -0.48 -0.35 -24.93
C PRO A 239 -1.69 -1.16 -24.46
N ARG A 240 -1.96 -1.24 -23.16
CA ARG A 240 -3.15 -1.92 -22.62
C ARG A 240 -4.45 -1.18 -22.91
N THR A 241 -4.38 0.13 -23.09
CA THR A 241 -5.55 1.02 -23.26
C THR A 241 -5.54 1.76 -24.58
N ALA A 242 -4.51 1.58 -25.43
CA ALA A 242 -4.41 2.24 -26.73
C ALA A 242 -5.40 1.63 -27.72
N VAL A 243 -6.33 2.45 -28.24
CA VAL A 243 -7.39 2.07 -29.21
C VAL A 243 -7.44 2.99 -30.43
N GLY A 244 -6.41 3.81 -30.68
CA GLY A 244 -6.43 4.88 -31.65
C GLY A 244 -7.27 6.07 -31.15
N ALA A 245 -8.01 6.74 -32.06
CA ALA A 245 -8.96 7.76 -31.63
C ALA A 245 -10.08 7.09 -30.79
N LEU A 246 -10.33 7.63 -29.59
CA LEU A 246 -11.31 7.09 -28.66
C LEU A 246 -12.73 7.49 -29.13
N LEU A 247 -13.57 6.51 -29.41
CA LEU A 247 -14.94 6.69 -29.92
C LEU A 247 -15.98 6.49 -28.79
N ALA A 248 -15.79 5.49 -27.93
CA ALA A 248 -16.72 5.20 -26.84
C ALA A 248 -16.00 4.52 -25.65
N ILE A 249 -16.65 4.61 -24.48
CA ILE A 249 -16.26 3.89 -23.26
C ILE A 249 -17.49 3.22 -22.69
N ASP A 250 -17.40 1.91 -22.49
CA ASP A 250 -18.45 1.14 -21.78
C ASP A 250 -18.02 0.84 -20.35
N LEU A 251 -18.85 1.24 -19.38
CA LEU A 251 -18.72 1.02 -17.94
C LEU A 251 -19.83 0.12 -17.39
N SER A 252 -20.52 -0.62 -18.23
CA SER A 252 -21.70 -1.42 -17.83
C SER A 252 -21.33 -2.57 -16.88
N ARG A 253 -20.11 -3.09 -16.94
CA ARG A 253 -19.64 -4.15 -16.06
C ARG A 253 -19.32 -3.61 -14.67
N ARG A 254 -20.35 -3.61 -13.81
CA ARG A 254 -20.28 -3.14 -12.42
C ARG A 254 -20.53 -4.27 -11.43
N ALA A 255 -19.92 -4.13 -10.27
CA ALA A 255 -20.20 -4.93 -9.09
C ALA A 255 -21.46 -4.43 -8.36
N PRO A 256 -22.04 -5.21 -7.43
CA PRO A 256 -23.21 -4.79 -6.64
C PRO A 256 -23.02 -3.47 -5.87
N SER A 257 -21.82 -3.15 -5.43
CA SER A 257 -21.48 -1.86 -4.80
C SER A 257 -21.51 -0.67 -5.77
N GLY A 258 -21.74 -0.88 -7.06
CA GLY A 258 -21.64 0.14 -8.11
C GLY A 258 -20.24 0.35 -8.66
N ARG A 259 -19.20 -0.30 -8.11
CA ARG A 259 -17.83 -0.21 -8.62
C ARG A 259 -17.72 -0.80 -10.02
N VAL A 260 -17.00 -0.12 -10.89
CA VAL A 260 -16.66 -0.65 -12.22
C VAL A 260 -15.68 -1.81 -12.04
N ILE A 261 -15.97 -2.96 -12.62
CA ILE A 261 -15.08 -4.14 -12.66
C ILE A 261 -14.15 -4.05 -13.87
N ALA A 262 -14.74 -3.71 -15.02
CA ALA A 262 -14.00 -3.60 -16.28
C ALA A 262 -14.47 -2.38 -17.08
N VAL A 263 -13.54 -1.82 -17.83
CA VAL A 263 -13.75 -0.71 -18.78
C VAL A 263 -13.47 -1.25 -20.17
N THR A 264 -14.43 -1.12 -21.07
CA THR A 264 -14.23 -1.41 -22.50
C THR A 264 -14.06 -0.11 -23.27
N LEU A 265 -12.89 0.04 -23.88
CA LEU A 265 -12.52 1.18 -24.72
C LEU A 265 -12.72 0.79 -26.18
N ILE A 266 -13.45 1.61 -26.91
CA ILE A 266 -13.74 1.43 -28.35
C ILE A 266 -13.11 2.59 -29.10
N GLY A 267 -12.33 2.29 -30.12
CA GLY A 267 -11.65 3.30 -30.90
C GLY A 267 -11.34 2.86 -32.35
N THR A 268 -10.71 3.72 -33.09
CA THR A 268 -10.43 3.50 -34.54
C THR A 268 -9.46 2.36 -34.82
N ALA A 269 -8.60 1.98 -33.83
CA ALA A 269 -7.67 0.85 -33.93
C ALA A 269 -8.21 -0.42 -33.27
N GLY A 270 -9.51 -0.47 -32.92
CA GLY A 270 -10.17 -1.63 -32.34
C GLY A 270 -10.68 -1.41 -30.92
N THR A 271 -10.96 -2.52 -30.24
CA THR A 271 -11.53 -2.52 -28.89
C THR A 271 -10.55 -3.14 -27.89
N ARG A 272 -10.50 -2.57 -26.67
CA ARG A 272 -9.73 -3.06 -25.54
C ARG A 272 -10.59 -3.12 -24.30
N THR A 273 -10.57 -4.25 -23.59
CA THR A 273 -11.18 -4.37 -22.27
C THR A 273 -10.08 -4.52 -21.21
N VAL A 274 -10.07 -3.63 -20.23
CA VAL A 274 -9.16 -3.65 -19.08
C VAL A 274 -9.94 -3.65 -17.79
N SER A 275 -9.34 -4.11 -16.67
CA SER A 275 -9.94 -3.91 -15.35
C SER A 275 -10.03 -2.41 -15.03
N ALA A 276 -11.02 -2.04 -14.24
CA ALA A 276 -11.17 -0.65 -13.82
C ALA A 276 -9.94 -0.15 -13.03
N ASP A 277 -9.21 -1.04 -12.35
CA ASP A 277 -7.96 -0.67 -11.67
C ASP A 277 -6.83 -0.39 -12.68
N VAL A 278 -6.69 -1.19 -13.73
CA VAL A 278 -5.74 -0.89 -14.82
C VAL A 278 -6.08 0.45 -15.47
N PHE A 279 -7.36 0.69 -15.78
CA PHE A 279 -7.81 1.98 -16.32
C PHE A 279 -7.41 3.15 -15.39
N ARG A 280 -7.73 3.04 -14.10
CA ARG A 280 -7.40 4.03 -13.07
C ARG A 280 -5.89 4.29 -12.98
N VAL A 281 -5.09 3.24 -12.98
CA VAL A 281 -3.62 3.34 -12.90
C VAL A 281 -3.05 4.04 -14.15
N VAL A 282 -3.51 3.65 -15.33
CA VAL A 282 -3.07 4.28 -16.60
C VAL A 282 -3.48 5.74 -16.63
N PHE A 283 -4.74 6.05 -16.36
CA PHE A 283 -5.23 7.42 -16.31
C PHE A 283 -4.40 8.28 -15.33
N ASN A 284 -4.23 7.81 -14.10
CA ASN A 284 -3.50 8.55 -13.07
C ASN A 284 -2.03 8.78 -13.43
N ARG A 285 -1.42 7.83 -14.12
CA ARG A 285 -0.03 7.93 -14.58
C ARG A 285 0.19 8.98 -15.66
N TYR A 286 -0.76 9.10 -16.59
CA TYR A 286 -0.57 9.88 -17.81
C TYR A 286 -1.45 11.13 -17.90
N LYS A 287 -2.36 11.36 -16.96
CA LYS A 287 -3.10 12.62 -16.84
C LYS A 287 -2.15 13.81 -16.73
N PRO A 288 -2.55 15.03 -17.10
CA PRO A 288 -1.76 16.22 -16.90
C PRO A 288 -1.35 16.42 -15.43
N SER A 289 -0.15 16.96 -15.21
CA SER A 289 0.32 17.31 -13.87
C SER A 289 -0.65 18.28 -13.20
N GLY A 290 -0.84 18.14 -11.90
CA GLY A 290 -1.77 18.98 -11.12
C GLY A 290 -3.25 18.60 -11.23
N HIS A 291 -3.67 17.82 -12.23
CA HIS A 291 -5.06 17.38 -12.33
C HIS A 291 -5.38 16.32 -11.25
N PRO A 292 -6.63 16.33 -10.70
CA PRO A 292 -7.04 15.35 -9.71
C PRO A 292 -6.98 13.92 -10.26
N VAL A 293 -6.76 12.96 -9.35
CA VAL A 293 -6.66 11.53 -9.68
C VAL A 293 -8.02 10.83 -9.60
N LEU A 294 -8.18 9.73 -10.31
CA LEU A 294 -9.22 8.73 -10.03
C LEU A 294 -8.86 8.03 -8.72
N LYS A 295 -9.64 8.28 -7.65
CA LYS A 295 -9.33 7.76 -6.31
C LYS A 295 -9.73 6.30 -6.12
N SER A 296 -10.79 5.84 -6.81
CA SER A 296 -11.31 4.48 -6.70
C SER A 296 -11.85 3.98 -8.06
N THR A 297 -12.36 2.75 -8.08
CA THR A 297 -13.11 2.19 -9.21
C THR A 297 -14.62 2.51 -9.13
N LEU A 298 -15.06 3.22 -8.09
CA LEU A 298 -16.43 3.73 -7.98
C LEU A 298 -16.49 5.10 -8.68
N PHE A 299 -16.65 5.08 -10.00
CA PHE A 299 -16.76 6.28 -10.82
C PHE A 299 -17.79 6.12 -11.93
N ALA A 300 -18.26 7.24 -12.44
CA ALA A 300 -19.05 7.33 -13.65
C ALA A 300 -18.38 8.34 -14.61
N ILE A 301 -18.70 8.24 -15.88
CA ILE A 301 -18.35 9.25 -16.88
C ILE A 301 -19.58 10.14 -17.03
N GLY A 302 -19.39 11.44 -17.07
CA GLY A 302 -20.43 12.41 -17.42
C GLY A 302 -20.93 12.22 -18.87
N ALA A 303 -21.75 13.15 -19.33
CA ALA A 303 -22.28 13.06 -20.69
C ALA A 303 -21.15 12.90 -21.72
N TRP A 304 -21.24 11.84 -22.54
CA TRP A 304 -20.39 11.64 -23.69
C TRP A 304 -20.97 12.47 -24.83
N PRO A 305 -20.17 13.27 -25.56
CA PRO A 305 -20.70 13.99 -26.73
C PRO A 305 -21.32 12.98 -27.69
N THR A 306 -22.59 13.17 -28.04
CA THR A 306 -23.19 12.47 -29.18
C THR A 306 -22.54 13.00 -30.45
N PRO A 307 -22.23 12.15 -31.43
CA PRO A 307 -21.66 12.57 -32.71
C PRO A 307 -22.58 13.51 -33.45
#